data_3316fc0220c3719ff224f800a6680443
#
_entry.id   3316fc0220c3719ff224f800a6680443
#
_cell.length_a   1.000
_cell.length_b   1.000
_cell.length_c   1.000
_cell.angle_alpha   90.00
_cell.angle_beta   90.00
_cell.angle_gamma   90.00
#
_symmetry.space_group_name_H-M   'P 1'
#
loop_
_entity.id
_entity.type
_entity.pdbx_description
1 polymer ?
#
loop_
_entity_poly.entity_id
_entity_poly.type
_entity_poly.pdbx_seq_one_letter_code
_entity_poly.pdbx_strand_id
1 'polypeptide(L)'
;PYDLSGGEQQRAALAKVLLLDPEVILLDEPTKGMDGFYKQKLAGILKSLTGEGRTILMVSHDIEFCAEFGDTCALFFYGGVVTSRAARDFFRGNSFYTTAANRMARKWCPEVVTAKDVIERCRK
;
A
#
# COMPACT_ATOMS: atom_id res chain seq x y z
N PRO A 1 16.76 5.75 -21.44
CA PRO A 1 16.06 5.74 -20.14
C PRO A 1 15.59 7.13 -19.69
N TYR A 2 16.06 8.22 -20.31
CA TYR A 2 15.73 9.60 -19.90
C TYR A 2 14.37 10.09 -20.41
N ASP A 3 13.73 9.37 -21.32
CA ASP A 3 12.42 9.73 -21.91
C ASP A 3 11.24 9.02 -21.24
N LEU A 4 11.47 8.23 -20.17
CA LEU A 4 10.43 7.52 -19.46
C LEU A 4 9.77 8.41 -18.40
N SER A 5 8.45 8.34 -18.28
CA SER A 5 7.73 8.94 -17.15
C SER A 5 8.17 8.31 -15.82
N GLY A 6 7.97 9.02 -14.69
CA GLY A 6 8.37 8.51 -13.37
C GLY A 6 7.81 7.11 -13.07
N GLY A 7 6.58 6.82 -13.45
CA GLY A 7 5.97 5.50 -13.29
C GLY A 7 6.58 4.43 -14.19
N GLU A 8 7.04 4.78 -15.39
CA GLU A 8 7.75 3.86 -16.28
C GLU A 8 9.15 3.54 -15.78
N GLN A 9 9.85 4.54 -15.24
CA GLN A 9 11.15 4.36 -14.61
C GLN A 9 11.08 3.39 -13.43
N GLN A 10 10.07 3.54 -12.58
CA GLN A 10 9.88 2.64 -11.43
C GLN A 10 9.54 1.21 -11.86
N ARG A 11 8.72 1.04 -12.89
CA ARG A 11 8.44 -0.30 -13.46
C ARG A 11 9.68 -0.94 -14.05
N ALA A 12 10.49 -0.18 -14.77
CA ALA A 12 11.75 -0.65 -15.33
C ALA A 12 12.74 -1.05 -14.22
N ALA A 13 12.80 -0.27 -13.12
CA ALA A 13 13.61 -0.61 -11.96
C ALA A 13 13.15 -1.90 -11.28
N LEU A 14 11.84 -2.04 -11.05
CA LEU A 14 11.26 -3.27 -10.49
C LEU A 14 11.54 -4.48 -11.39
N ALA A 15 11.36 -4.34 -12.71
CA ALA A 15 11.65 -5.42 -13.65
C ALA A 15 13.11 -5.89 -13.57
N LYS A 16 14.07 -4.96 -13.44
CA LYS A 16 15.48 -5.32 -13.25
C LYS A 16 15.73 -6.12 -11.97
N VAL A 17 15.09 -5.73 -10.87
CA VAL A 17 15.23 -6.45 -9.59
C VAL A 17 14.63 -7.85 -9.72
N LEU A 18 13.50 -8.00 -10.40
CA LEU A 18 12.83 -9.29 -10.60
C LEU A 18 13.63 -10.27 -11.46
N LEU A 19 14.50 -9.80 -12.34
CA LEU A 19 15.42 -10.66 -13.10
C LEU A 19 16.41 -11.44 -12.21
N LEU A 20 16.63 -10.98 -10.98
CA LEU A 20 17.50 -11.66 -10.00
C LEU A 20 16.75 -12.74 -9.21
N ASP A 21 15.45 -12.93 -9.49
CA ASP A 21 14.57 -13.89 -8.82
C ASP A 21 14.62 -13.85 -7.26
N PRO A 22 14.47 -12.65 -6.65
CA PRO A 22 14.65 -12.51 -5.21
C PRO A 22 13.48 -13.11 -4.42
N GLU A 23 13.77 -13.73 -3.28
CA GLU A 23 12.75 -14.18 -2.31
C GLU A 23 12.16 -13.01 -1.50
N VAL A 24 12.98 -11.96 -1.26
CA VAL A 24 12.60 -10.76 -0.52
C VAL A 24 12.83 -9.52 -1.36
N ILE A 25 11.81 -8.68 -1.50
CA ILE A 25 11.84 -7.45 -2.28
C ILE A 25 11.64 -6.27 -1.34
N LEU A 26 12.57 -5.32 -1.36
CA LEU A 26 12.50 -4.08 -0.60
C LEU A 26 12.11 -2.93 -1.54
N LEU A 27 11.06 -2.21 -1.21
CA LEU A 27 10.54 -1.09 -2.01
C LEU A 27 10.50 0.19 -1.15
N ASP A 28 11.11 1.25 -1.66
CA ASP A 28 11.08 2.57 -1.04
C ASP A 28 10.23 3.51 -1.89
N GLU A 29 9.12 4.00 -1.32
CA GLU A 29 8.15 4.89 -1.96
C GLU A 29 7.73 4.49 -3.40
N PRO A 30 7.35 3.23 -3.65
CA PRO A 30 7.15 2.74 -5.01
C PRO A 30 5.96 3.38 -5.74
N THR A 31 5.03 4.01 -5.01
CA THR A 31 3.85 4.69 -5.59
C THR A 31 4.08 6.18 -5.87
N LYS A 32 5.26 6.72 -5.52
CA LYS A 32 5.57 8.14 -5.69
C LYS A 32 5.49 8.57 -7.15
N GLY A 33 4.70 9.60 -7.42
CA GLY A 33 4.51 10.14 -8.78
C GLY A 33 3.65 9.28 -9.71
N MET A 34 3.01 8.21 -9.20
CA MET A 34 2.07 7.39 -9.96
C MET A 34 0.64 7.91 -9.83
N ASP A 35 -0.10 7.88 -10.93
CA ASP A 35 -1.55 8.06 -10.90
C ASP A 35 -2.28 6.79 -10.41
N GLY A 36 -3.60 6.89 -10.19
CA GLY A 36 -4.41 5.79 -9.67
C GLY A 36 -4.38 4.52 -10.54
N PHE A 37 -4.31 4.67 -11.87
CA PHE A 37 -4.27 3.54 -12.80
C PHE A 37 -2.95 2.75 -12.66
N TYR A 38 -1.83 3.44 -12.60
CA TYR A 38 -0.53 2.80 -12.43
C TYR A 38 -0.34 2.20 -11.04
N LYS A 39 -0.92 2.81 -9.99
CA LYS A 39 -0.95 2.24 -8.64
C LYS A 39 -1.68 0.89 -8.61
N GLN A 40 -2.84 0.78 -9.29
CA GLN A 40 -3.57 -0.48 -9.41
C GLN A 40 -2.77 -1.56 -10.15
N LYS A 41 -2.06 -1.20 -11.22
CA LYS A 41 -1.16 -2.13 -11.92
C LYS A 41 -0.02 -2.61 -11.04
N LEU A 42 0.63 -1.69 -10.30
CA LEU A 42 1.68 -2.04 -9.35
C LEU A 42 1.15 -3.00 -8.29
N ALA A 43 0.00 -2.70 -7.69
CA ALA A 43 -0.64 -3.57 -6.71
C ALA A 43 -0.89 -4.99 -7.25
N GLY A 44 -1.37 -5.11 -8.49
CA GLY A 44 -1.56 -6.41 -9.15
C GLY A 44 -0.25 -7.20 -9.27
N ILE A 45 0.85 -6.53 -9.67
CA ILE A 45 2.18 -7.15 -9.75
C ILE A 45 2.65 -7.61 -8.36
N LEU A 46 2.58 -6.74 -7.35
CA LEU A 46 3.02 -7.08 -5.99
C LEU A 46 2.20 -8.25 -5.43
N LYS A 47 0.90 -8.28 -5.67
CA LYS A 47 0.02 -9.37 -5.23
C LYS A 47 0.32 -10.69 -5.94
N SER A 48 0.68 -10.67 -7.22
CA SER A 48 1.14 -11.87 -7.93
C SER A 48 2.42 -12.42 -7.31
N LEU A 49 3.40 -11.55 -7.03
CA LEU A 49 4.68 -11.93 -6.43
C LEU A 49 4.52 -12.52 -5.03
N THR A 50 3.66 -11.94 -4.19
CA THR A 50 3.35 -12.53 -2.87
C THR A 50 2.61 -13.86 -2.99
N GLY A 51 1.72 -13.99 -3.99
CA GLY A 51 1.05 -15.25 -4.33
C GLY A 51 2.02 -16.36 -4.77
N GLU A 52 3.17 -16.01 -5.34
CA GLU A 52 4.28 -16.91 -5.70
C GLU A 52 5.19 -17.25 -4.49
N GLY A 53 4.88 -16.76 -3.29
CA GLY A 53 5.63 -17.02 -2.07
C GLY A 53 6.75 -16.01 -1.77
N ARG A 54 6.85 -14.91 -2.51
CA ARG A 54 7.86 -13.86 -2.25
C ARG A 54 7.40 -12.94 -1.12
N THR A 55 8.34 -12.42 -0.36
CA THR A 55 8.09 -11.45 0.70
C THR A 55 8.37 -10.04 0.19
N ILE A 56 7.44 -9.11 0.41
CA ILE A 56 7.60 -7.71 0.04
C ILE A 56 7.58 -6.84 1.29
N LEU A 57 8.64 -6.08 1.50
CA LEU A 57 8.70 -5.02 2.49
C LEU A 57 8.69 -3.67 1.78
N MET A 58 7.68 -2.86 2.06
CA MET A 58 7.50 -1.56 1.42
C MET A 58 7.49 -0.44 2.47
N VAL A 59 8.25 0.62 2.22
CA VAL A 59 8.13 1.89 2.94
C VAL A 59 7.33 2.85 2.07
N SER A 60 6.28 3.47 2.61
CA SER A 60 5.46 4.40 1.85
C SER A 60 4.71 5.39 2.74
N HIS A 61 4.51 6.61 2.23
CA HIS A 61 3.60 7.61 2.77
C HIS A 61 2.20 7.54 2.13
N ASP A 62 1.98 6.65 1.18
CA ASP A 62 0.69 6.44 0.52
C ASP A 62 -0.22 5.56 1.39
N ILE A 63 -0.87 6.20 2.35
CA ILE A 63 -1.75 5.56 3.34
C ILE A 63 -2.89 4.78 2.66
N GLU A 64 -3.48 5.34 1.61
CA GLU A 64 -4.58 4.71 0.88
C GLU A 64 -4.11 3.43 0.18
N PHE A 65 -2.94 3.45 -0.46
CA PHE A 65 -2.35 2.27 -1.08
C PHE A 65 -2.02 1.19 -0.04
N CYS A 66 -1.39 1.57 1.07
CA CYS A 66 -1.08 0.63 2.15
C CYS A 66 -2.34 0.00 2.77
N ALA A 67 -3.40 0.79 2.93
CA ALA A 67 -4.66 0.31 3.50
C ALA A 67 -5.42 -0.63 2.57
N GLU A 68 -5.32 -0.42 1.26
CA GLU A 68 -6.02 -1.23 0.26
C GLU A 68 -5.28 -2.52 -0.08
N PHE A 69 -3.95 -2.50 -0.11
CA PHE A 69 -3.14 -3.59 -0.65
C PHE A 69 -2.17 -4.22 0.34
N GLY A 70 -1.90 -3.60 1.49
CA GLY A 70 -1.02 -4.15 2.52
C GLY A 70 -1.68 -5.28 3.30
N ASP A 71 -0.92 -6.33 3.63
CA ASP A 71 -1.34 -7.39 4.54
C ASP A 71 -1.11 -6.98 5.99
N THR A 72 0.11 -6.51 6.28
CA THR A 72 0.53 -6.03 7.60
C THR A 72 1.13 -4.64 7.47
N CYS A 73 0.72 -3.72 8.33
CA CYS A 73 1.28 -2.38 8.41
C CYS A 73 1.98 -2.14 9.74
N ALA A 74 3.11 -1.48 9.69
CA ALA A 74 3.89 -1.08 10.85
C ALA A 74 4.15 0.42 10.86
N LEU A 75 4.07 1.05 12.02
CA LEU A 75 4.49 2.42 12.22
C LEU A 75 5.93 2.44 12.72
N PHE A 76 6.79 3.05 11.92
CA PHE A 76 8.19 3.27 12.28
C PHE A 76 8.38 4.72 12.74
N PHE A 77 8.90 4.90 13.95
CA PHE A 77 9.10 6.22 14.53
C PHE A 77 10.29 6.20 15.50
N TYR A 78 11.13 7.25 15.49
CA TYR A 78 12.34 7.38 16.32
C TYR A 78 13.27 6.15 16.29
N GLY A 79 13.47 5.56 15.11
CA GLY A 79 14.38 4.43 14.94
C GLY A 79 13.83 3.07 15.39
N GLY A 80 12.53 2.98 15.69
CA GLY A 80 11.89 1.72 16.10
C GLY A 80 10.49 1.51 15.54
N VAL A 81 10.04 0.27 15.59
CA VAL A 81 8.65 -0.10 15.25
C VAL A 81 7.78 0.15 16.48
N VAL A 82 6.89 1.14 16.41
CA VAL A 82 5.95 1.50 17.48
C VAL A 82 4.78 0.51 17.57
N THR A 83 4.26 0.10 16.43
CA THR A 83 3.16 -0.86 16.33
C THR A 83 3.21 -1.58 14.99
N SER A 84 2.78 -2.85 14.99
CA SER A 84 2.61 -3.64 13.78
C SER A 84 1.33 -4.46 13.90
N ARG A 85 0.45 -4.40 12.90
CA ARG A 85 -0.85 -5.09 12.88
C ARG A 85 -1.27 -5.40 11.46
N ALA A 86 -2.27 -6.28 11.30
CA ALA A 86 -2.99 -6.42 10.04
C ALA A 86 -3.46 -5.04 9.55
N ALA A 87 -3.35 -4.77 8.25
CA ALA A 87 -3.56 -3.42 7.69
C ALA A 87 -4.92 -2.82 8.11
N ARG A 88 -6.00 -3.59 8.05
CA ARG A 88 -7.33 -3.09 8.46
C ARG A 88 -7.38 -2.66 9.92
N ASP A 89 -6.79 -3.43 10.82
CA ASP A 89 -6.76 -3.13 12.26
C ASP A 89 -5.84 -1.96 12.57
N PHE A 90 -4.72 -1.85 11.83
CA PHE A 90 -3.81 -0.73 11.93
C PHE A 90 -4.51 0.60 11.62
N PHE A 91 -5.22 0.69 10.51
CA PHE A 91 -5.87 1.93 10.07
C PHE A 91 -7.18 2.23 10.82
N ARG A 92 -7.91 1.22 11.30
CA ARG A 92 -9.07 1.41 12.19
C ARG A 92 -8.69 1.95 13.55
N GLY A 93 -7.63 1.41 14.13
CA GLY A 93 -7.19 1.75 15.48
C GLY A 93 -6.40 3.04 15.59
N ASN A 94 -6.02 3.66 14.46
CA ASN A 94 -5.14 4.82 14.46
C ASN A 94 -5.91 6.10 14.11
N SER A 95 -5.84 7.12 14.99
CA SER A 95 -6.53 8.40 14.75
C SER A 95 -5.73 9.36 13.88
N PHE A 96 -4.39 9.23 13.85
CA PHE A 96 -3.50 10.11 13.08
C PHE A 96 -3.14 9.52 11.72
N TYR A 97 -2.71 8.26 11.71
CA TYR A 97 -2.31 7.56 10.49
C TYR A 97 -3.45 6.65 10.00
N THR A 98 -4.46 7.27 9.41
CA THR A 98 -5.61 6.54 8.87
C THR A 98 -6.05 7.15 7.54
N THR A 99 -6.80 6.37 6.76
CA THR A 99 -7.32 6.79 5.45
C THR A 99 -8.32 7.93 5.54
N ALA A 100 -8.51 8.66 4.45
CA ALA A 100 -9.53 9.68 4.35
C ALA A 100 -10.94 9.08 4.57
N ALA A 101 -11.19 7.90 4.00
CA ALA A 101 -12.46 7.18 4.15
C ALA A 101 -12.78 6.87 5.62
N ASN A 102 -11.83 6.31 6.37
CA ASN A 102 -12.01 6.03 7.80
C ASN A 102 -12.22 7.33 8.60
N ARG A 103 -11.43 8.37 8.33
CA ARG A 103 -11.54 9.66 9.03
C ARG A 103 -12.93 10.29 8.86
N MET A 104 -13.52 10.19 7.69
CA MET A 104 -14.84 10.73 7.39
C MET A 104 -15.98 9.87 7.96
N ALA A 105 -15.86 8.54 7.82
CA ALA A 105 -16.96 7.61 8.09
C ALA A 105 -16.96 7.02 9.51
N ARG A 106 -15.86 7.03 10.27
CA ARG A 106 -15.69 6.30 11.53
C ARG A 106 -16.71 6.60 12.63
N LYS A 107 -17.37 7.79 12.57
CA LYS A 107 -18.42 8.13 13.53
C LYS A 107 -19.70 7.31 13.34
N TRP A 108 -19.97 6.87 12.11
CA TRP A 108 -21.16 6.13 11.74
C TRP A 108 -20.85 4.68 11.36
N CYS A 109 -19.67 4.45 10.81
CA CYS A 109 -19.21 3.15 10.33
C CYS A 109 -17.74 2.94 10.73
N PRO A 110 -17.45 2.57 11.99
CA PRO A 110 -16.08 2.48 12.51
C PRO A 110 -15.26 1.36 11.85
N GLU A 111 -15.91 0.40 11.20
CA GLU A 111 -15.26 -0.71 10.48
C GLU A 111 -14.72 -0.32 9.08
N VAL A 112 -15.12 0.83 8.55
CA VAL A 112 -14.72 1.30 7.22
C VAL A 112 -13.27 1.77 7.26
N VAL A 113 -12.47 1.30 6.30
CA VAL A 113 -11.06 1.68 6.15
C VAL A 113 -10.79 2.28 4.77
N THR A 114 -11.36 1.72 3.70
CA THR A 114 -11.11 2.16 2.33
C THR A 114 -12.32 2.86 1.71
N ALA A 115 -12.10 3.58 0.61
CA ALA A 115 -13.20 4.16 -0.17
C ALA A 115 -14.16 3.08 -0.71
N LYS A 116 -13.65 1.89 -1.04
CA LYS A 116 -14.49 0.75 -1.45
C LYS A 116 -15.45 0.33 -0.35
N ASP A 117 -14.98 0.26 0.90
CA ASP A 117 -15.83 -0.08 2.05
C ASP A 117 -17.00 0.91 2.19
N VAL A 118 -16.74 2.22 1.99
CA VAL A 118 -17.80 3.25 2.01
C VAL A 118 -18.82 3.03 0.90
N ILE A 119 -18.35 2.81 -0.32
CA ILE A 119 -19.24 2.59 -1.49
C ILE A 119 -20.10 1.36 -1.28
N GLU A 120 -19.55 0.26 -0.81
CA GLU A 120 -20.29 -0.97 -0.53
C GLU A 120 -21.36 -0.76 0.57
N ARG A 121 -21.03 0.03 1.59
CA ARG A 121 -21.97 0.34 2.68
C ARG A 121 -23.12 1.24 2.21
N CYS A 122 -22.85 2.19 1.32
CA CYS A 122 -23.89 3.09 0.79
C CYS A 122 -24.81 2.43 -0.25
N ARG A 123 -24.45 1.27 -0.77
CA ARG A 123 -25.27 0.50 -1.72
C ARG A 123 -26.29 -0.42 -1.05
N LYS A 124 -26.20 -0.59 0.27
CA LYS A 124 -27.14 -1.38 1.10
C LYS A 124 -28.17 -0.47 1.74
#